data_017b48dbbe033adb88e0855a627c1024
#
_entry.id   017b48dbbe033adb88e0855a627c1024
#
_cell.length_a   1.000
_cell.length_b   1.000
_cell.length_c   1.000
_cell.angle_alpha   90.00
_cell.angle_beta   90.00
_cell.angle_gamma   90.00
#
_symmetry.space_group_name_H-M   'P 1'
#
loop_
_entity.id
_entity.type
_entity.pdbx_description
1 polymer ?
#
loop_
_entity_poly.entity_id
_entity_poly.type
_entity_poly.pdbx_seq_one_letter_code
_entity_poly.pdbx_strand_id
1 'polypeptide(L)'
;MRHGKKISHLSRTNTHRKAMLSNMASSLIEHKRINTTVAKAKALKKFIEPIVTRSKVDSTHNRRIVFRYIKNKHAVSELFNSISEKIANRPGGYTRIVKLGNRLGDNADMAMIELVDFNETFDTAKSKKKSRRRSGKKATNSNSCLLYTSPSPRDK
;
A
#
# COMPACT_ATOMS: atom_id res chain seq x y z
N MET A 1 21.58 23.85 1.13
CA MET A 1 20.65 22.69 1.15
C MET A 1 19.22 23.19 0.90
N ARG A 2 18.38 22.42 0.18
CA ARG A 2 16.99 22.79 -0.08
C ARG A 2 16.09 22.04 0.90
N HIS A 3 15.67 22.71 1.96
CA HIS A 3 14.76 22.16 2.96
C HIS A 3 13.29 22.19 2.47
N GLY A 4 12.42 21.33 3.03
CA GLY A 4 10.97 21.33 2.74
C GLY A 4 10.57 20.90 1.33
N LYS A 5 11.36 20.09 0.63
CA LYS A 5 11.06 19.62 -0.73
C LYS A 5 9.79 18.76 -0.78
N LYS A 6 8.69 19.36 -1.25
CA LYS A 6 7.37 18.67 -1.34
C LYS A 6 7.23 17.75 -2.54
N ILE A 7 7.96 18.02 -3.64
CA ILE A 7 7.84 17.30 -4.92
C ILE A 7 9.08 16.47 -5.19
N SER A 8 8.89 15.17 -5.51
CA SER A 8 9.96 14.30 -5.99
C SER A 8 10.24 14.59 -7.47
N HIS A 9 11.44 15.09 -7.78
CA HIS A 9 11.80 15.44 -9.16
C HIS A 9 12.04 14.20 -10.05
N LEU A 10 12.50 13.09 -9.49
CA LEU A 10 12.80 11.83 -10.19
C LEU A 10 13.76 12.04 -11.38
N SER A 11 14.68 12.97 -11.25
CA SER A 11 15.65 13.38 -12.30
C SER A 11 14.98 13.71 -13.65
N ARG A 12 13.80 14.33 -13.63
CA ARG A 12 12.98 14.66 -14.81
C ARG A 12 12.53 16.10 -14.82
N THR A 13 12.37 16.66 -16.03
CA THR A 13 11.68 17.94 -16.24
C THR A 13 10.24 17.86 -15.78
N ASN A 14 9.61 18.99 -15.52
CA ASN A 14 8.22 19.05 -15.03
C ASN A 14 7.23 18.36 -15.99
N THR A 15 7.36 18.63 -17.29
CA THR A 15 6.48 18.08 -18.32
C THR A 15 6.63 16.55 -18.40
N HIS A 16 7.86 16.05 -18.48
CA HIS A 16 8.14 14.61 -18.53
C HIS A 16 7.63 13.89 -17.26
N ARG A 17 7.84 14.49 -16.09
CA ARG A 17 7.35 13.92 -14.82
C ARG A 17 5.83 13.83 -14.78
N LYS A 18 5.10 14.89 -15.21
CA LYS A 18 3.64 14.88 -15.30
C LYS A 18 3.14 13.81 -16.26
N ALA A 19 3.73 13.70 -17.45
CA ALA A 19 3.37 12.67 -18.43
C ALA A 19 3.61 11.26 -17.90
N MET A 20 4.77 11.03 -17.27
CA MET A 20 5.10 9.74 -16.65
C MET A 20 4.08 9.35 -15.56
N LEU A 21 3.73 10.27 -14.65
CA LEU A 21 2.77 9.99 -13.59
C LEU A 21 1.35 9.76 -14.15
N SER A 22 0.96 10.48 -15.19
CA SER A 22 -0.30 10.28 -15.89
C SER A 22 -0.40 8.87 -16.50
N ASN A 23 0.65 8.44 -17.23
CA ASN A 23 0.68 7.11 -17.84
C ASN A 23 0.70 6.00 -16.78
N MET A 24 1.50 6.15 -15.73
CA MET A 24 1.53 5.19 -14.61
C MET A 24 0.17 5.12 -13.89
N ALA A 25 -0.54 6.24 -13.75
CA ALA A 25 -1.87 6.25 -13.16
C ALA A 25 -2.89 5.52 -14.04
N SER A 26 -2.86 5.73 -15.37
CA SER A 26 -3.69 4.97 -16.31
C SER A 26 -3.43 3.47 -16.20
N SER A 27 -2.18 3.04 -16.23
CA SER A 27 -1.81 1.62 -16.08
C SER A 27 -2.24 1.04 -14.72
N LEU A 28 -2.16 1.83 -13.62
CA LEU A 28 -2.64 1.36 -12.31
C LEU A 28 -4.15 1.20 -12.25
N ILE A 29 -4.91 2.06 -12.92
CA ILE A 29 -6.36 1.97 -13.02
C ILE A 29 -6.76 0.74 -13.84
N GLU A 30 -6.12 0.48 -14.97
CA GLU A 30 -6.39 -0.63 -15.87
C GLU A 30 -6.01 -1.98 -15.25
N HIS A 31 -4.78 -2.09 -14.72
CA HIS A 31 -4.24 -3.36 -14.20
C HIS A 31 -4.44 -3.56 -12.70
N LYS A 32 -4.93 -2.56 -11.94
CA LYS A 32 -5.13 -2.58 -10.48
C LYS A 32 -3.84 -2.69 -9.67
N ARG A 33 -2.74 -3.15 -10.25
CA ARG A 33 -1.39 -3.27 -9.67
C ARG A 33 -0.31 -3.08 -10.74
N ILE A 34 0.78 -2.42 -10.39
CA ILE A 34 1.95 -2.24 -11.26
C ILE A 34 3.26 -2.37 -10.48
N ASN A 35 4.30 -2.88 -11.12
CA ASN A 35 5.64 -2.96 -10.56
C ASN A 35 6.46 -1.76 -11.02
N THR A 36 7.14 -1.08 -10.09
CA THR A 36 7.97 0.08 -10.39
C THR A 36 9.02 0.29 -9.29
N THR A 37 9.83 1.33 -9.39
CA THR A 37 10.78 1.67 -8.31
C THR A 37 10.06 2.33 -7.13
N VAL A 38 10.57 2.14 -5.92
CA VAL A 38 10.02 2.72 -4.67
C VAL A 38 9.82 4.24 -4.77
N ALA A 39 10.77 4.96 -5.39
CA ALA A 39 10.68 6.41 -5.55
C ALA A 39 9.49 6.82 -6.45
N LYS A 40 9.29 6.11 -7.58
CA LYS A 40 8.16 6.35 -8.50
C LYS A 40 6.84 5.96 -7.84
N ALA A 41 6.77 4.82 -7.13
CA ALA A 41 5.57 4.39 -6.41
C ALA A 41 5.13 5.43 -5.36
N LYS A 42 6.06 5.98 -4.56
CA LYS A 42 5.78 7.05 -3.59
C LYS A 42 5.26 8.34 -4.25
N ALA A 43 5.81 8.71 -5.41
CA ALA A 43 5.35 9.86 -6.17
C ALA A 43 3.96 9.62 -6.78
N LEU A 44 3.73 8.43 -7.35
CA LEU A 44 2.45 8.03 -7.92
C LEU A 44 1.34 8.00 -6.85
N LYS A 45 1.61 7.49 -5.65
CA LYS A 45 0.66 7.49 -4.54
C LYS A 45 0.13 8.91 -4.27
N LYS A 46 1.01 9.90 -4.14
CA LYS A 46 0.63 11.30 -3.92
C LYS A 46 -0.18 11.90 -5.08
N PHE A 47 0.04 11.41 -6.31
CA PHE A 47 -0.65 11.87 -7.50
C PHE A 47 -2.04 11.26 -7.65
N ILE A 48 -2.19 9.95 -7.41
CA ILE A 48 -3.43 9.21 -7.69
C ILE A 48 -4.47 9.33 -6.56
N GLU A 49 -4.06 9.40 -5.29
CA GLU A 49 -4.97 9.48 -4.14
C GLU A 49 -6.02 10.60 -4.26
N PRO A 50 -5.69 11.86 -4.61
CA PRO A 50 -6.67 12.91 -4.83
C PRO A 50 -7.60 12.65 -6.02
N ILE A 51 -7.11 11.97 -7.06
CA ILE A 51 -7.90 11.64 -8.25
C ILE A 51 -8.95 10.60 -7.90
N VAL A 52 -8.57 9.57 -7.16
CA VAL A 52 -9.46 8.53 -6.65
C VAL A 52 -10.50 9.10 -5.68
N THR A 53 -10.14 10.04 -4.81
CA THR A 53 -11.12 10.73 -3.94
C THR A 53 -12.18 11.46 -4.75
N ARG A 54 -11.79 12.12 -5.86
CA ARG A 54 -12.74 12.83 -6.73
C ARG A 54 -13.69 11.90 -7.48
N SER A 55 -13.28 10.68 -7.80
CA SER A 55 -14.12 9.72 -8.52
C SER A 55 -15.30 9.20 -7.71
N LYS A 56 -15.32 9.38 -6.39
CA LYS A 56 -16.45 8.97 -5.54
C LYS A 56 -17.75 9.72 -5.86
N VAL A 57 -17.64 10.96 -6.33
CA VAL A 57 -18.79 11.76 -6.75
C VAL A 57 -18.78 11.83 -8.27
N ASP A 58 -19.65 11.09 -8.92
CA ASP A 58 -19.76 11.11 -10.38
C ASP A 58 -20.50 12.39 -10.82
N SER A 59 -19.73 13.34 -11.31
CA SER A 59 -20.25 14.55 -11.95
C SER A 59 -19.43 14.86 -13.20
N THR A 60 -20.05 15.55 -14.16
CA THR A 60 -19.37 15.98 -15.40
C THR A 60 -18.15 16.84 -15.09
N HIS A 61 -18.24 17.64 -14.03
CA HIS A 61 -17.12 18.49 -13.55
C HIS A 61 -15.95 17.61 -13.07
N ASN A 62 -16.21 16.61 -12.22
CA ASN A 62 -15.17 15.72 -11.70
C ASN A 62 -14.56 14.87 -12.81
N ARG A 63 -15.36 14.36 -13.75
CA ARG A 63 -14.87 13.64 -14.94
C ARG A 63 -13.92 14.51 -15.76
N ARG A 64 -14.25 15.78 -16.01
CA ARG A 64 -13.37 16.73 -16.72
C ARG A 64 -12.06 17.00 -15.98
N ILE A 65 -12.10 17.17 -14.65
CA ILE A 65 -10.90 17.37 -13.84
C ILE A 65 -10.01 16.11 -13.89
N VAL A 66 -10.56 14.92 -13.67
CA VAL A 66 -9.82 13.66 -13.72
C VAL A 66 -9.19 13.45 -15.09
N PHE A 67 -9.94 13.70 -16.16
CA PHE A 67 -9.42 13.59 -17.53
C PHE A 67 -8.25 14.55 -17.80
N ARG A 68 -8.27 15.75 -17.23
CA ARG A 68 -7.15 16.72 -17.32
C ARG A 68 -5.83 16.15 -16.77
N TYR A 69 -5.89 15.28 -15.75
CA TYR A 69 -4.73 14.66 -15.14
C TYR A 69 -4.32 13.35 -15.81
N ILE A 70 -5.27 12.47 -16.12
CA ILE A 70 -5.03 11.10 -16.63
C ILE A 70 -4.88 11.09 -18.16
N LYS A 71 -5.67 11.88 -18.89
CA LYS A 71 -5.68 12.02 -20.36
C LYS A 71 -6.06 10.74 -21.13
N ASN A 72 -6.36 9.62 -20.46
CA ASN A 72 -6.83 8.38 -21.06
C ASN A 72 -8.32 8.21 -20.79
N LYS A 73 -9.14 8.16 -21.86
CA LYS A 73 -10.59 8.05 -21.80
C LYS A 73 -11.05 6.73 -21.18
N HIS A 74 -10.40 5.62 -21.53
CA HIS A 74 -10.74 4.29 -21.01
C HIS A 74 -10.45 4.18 -19.51
N ALA A 75 -9.27 4.62 -19.07
CA ALA A 75 -8.93 4.64 -17.65
C ALA A 75 -9.89 5.53 -16.83
N VAL A 76 -10.32 6.67 -17.36
CA VAL A 76 -11.31 7.53 -16.67
C VAL A 76 -12.66 6.81 -16.57
N SER A 77 -13.16 6.21 -17.63
CA SER A 77 -14.41 5.44 -17.59
C SER A 77 -14.34 4.31 -16.56
N GLU A 78 -13.25 3.56 -16.54
CA GLU A 78 -13.05 2.46 -15.59
C GLU A 78 -12.94 2.94 -14.13
N LEU A 79 -12.31 4.10 -13.91
CA LEU A 79 -12.19 4.71 -12.58
C LEU A 79 -13.56 5.06 -12.00
N PHE A 80 -14.47 5.64 -12.81
CA PHE A 80 -15.81 6.03 -12.33
C PHE A 80 -16.79 4.86 -12.28
N ASN A 81 -16.66 3.85 -13.12
CA ASN A 81 -17.57 2.72 -13.15
C ASN A 81 -17.20 1.67 -12.09
N SER A 82 -16.03 1.04 -12.22
CA SER A 82 -15.67 -0.13 -11.41
C SER A 82 -14.92 0.21 -10.13
N ILE A 83 -14.06 1.25 -10.15
CA ILE A 83 -13.22 1.55 -8.99
C ILE A 83 -13.99 2.36 -7.96
N SER A 84 -14.77 3.35 -8.38
CA SER A 84 -15.51 4.23 -7.46
C SER A 84 -16.47 3.46 -6.54
N GLU A 85 -17.15 2.44 -7.04
CA GLU A 85 -18.05 1.59 -6.25
C GLU A 85 -17.32 0.86 -5.12
N LYS A 86 -16.19 0.21 -5.44
CA LYS A 86 -15.42 -0.57 -4.46
C LYS A 86 -14.79 0.30 -3.36
N ILE A 87 -14.40 1.53 -3.68
CA ILE A 87 -13.75 2.44 -2.73
C ILE A 87 -14.72 3.38 -2.00
N ALA A 88 -16.01 3.34 -2.28
CA ALA A 88 -17.03 4.26 -1.75
C ALA A 88 -16.93 4.41 -0.23
N ASN A 89 -16.81 3.31 0.51
CA ASN A 89 -16.80 3.25 1.98
C ASN A 89 -15.42 3.55 2.60
N ARG A 90 -14.35 3.71 1.81
CA ARG A 90 -13.00 3.94 2.34
C ARG A 90 -12.71 5.44 2.42
N PRO A 91 -12.38 6.01 3.59
CA PRO A 91 -12.15 7.45 3.74
C PRO A 91 -10.85 7.95 3.08
N GLY A 92 -9.90 7.04 2.75
CA GLY A 92 -8.62 7.34 2.13
C GLY A 92 -7.65 6.17 2.17
N GLY A 93 -6.43 6.34 1.64
CA GLY A 93 -5.43 5.27 1.60
C GLY A 93 -5.81 4.16 0.62
N TYR A 94 -6.25 4.54 -0.58
CA TYR A 94 -6.71 3.61 -1.61
C TYR A 94 -5.59 2.75 -2.20
N THR A 95 -4.34 3.19 -2.04
CA THR A 95 -3.17 2.52 -2.61
C THR A 95 -2.23 1.97 -1.54
N ARG A 96 -1.67 0.79 -1.80
CA ARG A 96 -0.64 0.14 -0.99
C ARG A 96 0.64 0.00 -1.80
N ILE A 97 1.79 0.16 -1.15
CA ILE A 97 3.11 -0.06 -1.73
C ILE A 97 3.77 -1.22 -0.99
N VAL A 98 4.12 -2.26 -1.72
CA VAL A 98 4.83 -3.45 -1.22
C VAL A 98 6.22 -3.45 -1.81
N LYS A 99 7.26 -3.53 -0.98
CA LYS A 99 8.65 -3.63 -1.45
C LYS A 99 8.93 -5.04 -1.98
N LEU A 100 9.58 -5.15 -3.13
CA LEU A 100 9.89 -6.42 -3.81
C LEU A 100 11.36 -6.81 -3.72
N GLY A 101 12.22 -5.95 -3.15
CA GLY A 101 13.68 -6.12 -3.19
C GLY A 101 14.32 -5.25 -4.27
N ASN A 102 15.54 -5.58 -4.64
CA ASN A 102 16.35 -4.79 -5.56
C ASN A 102 16.36 -5.42 -6.96
N ARG A 103 16.42 -4.58 -7.98
CA ARG A 103 16.54 -5.03 -9.38
C ARG A 103 17.97 -5.43 -9.71
N LEU A 104 18.14 -6.60 -10.33
CA LEU A 104 19.44 -7.01 -10.85
C LEU A 104 19.94 -6.03 -11.91
N GLY A 105 21.22 -5.69 -11.87
CA GLY A 105 21.88 -4.77 -12.79
C GLY A 105 22.14 -3.40 -12.20
N ASP A 106 21.12 -2.65 -11.77
CA ASP A 106 21.26 -1.28 -11.23
C ASP A 106 20.99 -1.17 -9.71
N ASN A 107 20.73 -2.28 -9.05
CA ASN A 107 20.41 -2.36 -7.61
C ASN A 107 19.31 -1.37 -7.16
N ALA A 108 18.42 -0.98 -8.06
CA ALA A 108 17.32 -0.07 -7.73
C ALA A 108 16.25 -0.76 -6.86
N ASP A 109 15.83 -0.11 -5.77
CA ASP A 109 14.73 -0.58 -4.93
C ASP A 109 13.43 -0.68 -5.74
N MET A 110 12.88 -1.88 -5.86
CA MET A 110 11.62 -2.16 -6.55
C MET A 110 10.45 -2.22 -5.59
N ALA A 111 9.30 -1.81 -6.08
CA ALA A 111 8.04 -1.92 -5.34
C ALA A 111 6.86 -2.20 -6.28
N MET A 112 5.91 -2.93 -5.78
CA MET A 112 4.58 -3.05 -6.35
C MET A 112 3.66 -2.03 -5.70
N ILE A 113 2.93 -1.25 -6.49
CA ILE A 113 1.82 -0.42 -6.03
C ILE A 113 0.52 -1.03 -6.51
N GLU A 114 -0.46 -1.12 -5.62
CA GLU A 114 -1.76 -1.75 -5.88
C GLU A 114 -2.91 -0.94 -5.31
N LEU A 115 -4.10 -1.14 -5.86
CA LEU A 115 -5.36 -0.69 -5.26
C LEU A 115 -5.80 -1.71 -4.21
N VAL A 116 -5.94 -1.27 -2.95
CA VAL A 116 -6.15 -2.14 -1.79
C VAL A 116 -7.43 -2.97 -1.92
N ASP A 117 -8.51 -2.38 -2.41
CA ASP A 117 -9.83 -3.00 -2.49
C ASP A 117 -9.98 -4.00 -3.66
N PHE A 118 -8.94 -4.17 -4.47
CA PHE A 118 -8.85 -5.15 -5.55
C PHE A 118 -7.94 -6.34 -5.23
N ASN A 119 -7.43 -6.43 -4.00
CA ASN A 119 -6.55 -7.51 -3.60
C ASN A 119 -7.29 -8.54 -2.72
N GLU A 120 -7.82 -9.59 -3.35
CA GLU A 120 -8.59 -10.66 -2.71
C GLU A 120 -7.76 -11.50 -1.72
N THR A 121 -6.44 -11.58 -1.92
CA THR A 121 -5.57 -12.42 -1.08
C THR A 121 -5.43 -11.91 0.35
N PHE A 122 -5.55 -10.60 0.58
CA PHE A 122 -5.48 -10.00 1.92
C PHE A 122 -6.80 -10.07 2.70
N ASP A 123 -7.94 -10.13 2.03
CA ASP A 123 -9.25 -10.23 2.67
C ASP A 123 -9.47 -11.62 3.27
N THR A 124 -9.01 -12.68 2.60
CA THR A 124 -9.03 -14.05 3.13
C THR A 124 -8.12 -14.23 4.35
N ALA A 125 -6.99 -13.49 4.45
CA ALA A 125 -6.10 -13.56 5.61
C ALA A 125 -6.69 -12.89 6.87
N LYS A 126 -7.52 -11.88 6.73
CA LYS A 126 -8.21 -11.23 7.86
C LYS A 126 -9.31 -12.12 8.47
N SER A 127 -10.01 -12.92 7.68
CA SER A 127 -11.07 -13.83 8.15
C SER A 127 -10.52 -14.99 8.97
N LYS A 128 -9.30 -15.47 8.69
CA LYS A 128 -8.66 -16.58 9.42
C LYS A 128 -8.09 -16.21 10.80
N LYS A 129 -7.91 -14.92 11.13
CA LYS A 129 -7.36 -14.48 12.42
C LYS A 129 -8.39 -14.36 13.56
N LYS A 130 -9.68 -14.60 13.34
CA LYS A 130 -10.74 -14.48 14.36
C LYS A 130 -10.91 -15.69 15.28
N SER A 131 -10.10 -16.73 15.22
CA SER A 131 -10.29 -17.95 15.99
C SER A 131 -9.04 -18.38 16.76
N ARG A 132 -8.58 -17.58 17.69
CA ARG A 132 -7.80 -18.03 18.85
C ARG A 132 -8.12 -17.17 20.07
N ARG A 133 -9.35 -17.26 20.56
CA ARG A 133 -9.61 -17.00 21.97
C ARG A 133 -8.97 -18.18 22.74
N ARG A 134 -7.86 -17.91 23.40
CA ARG A 134 -7.30 -18.77 24.44
C ARG A 134 -8.38 -18.90 25.52
N SER A 135 -9.03 -20.05 25.60
CA SER A 135 -9.74 -20.45 26.81
C SER A 135 -8.68 -20.60 27.90
N GLY A 136 -8.69 -19.68 28.85
CA GLY A 136 -7.86 -19.74 30.04
C GLY A 136 -8.22 -20.99 30.85
N LYS A 137 -7.39 -22.02 30.78
CA LYS A 137 -7.42 -23.13 31.74
C LYS A 137 -6.89 -22.58 33.06
N LYS A 138 -7.79 -22.49 34.05
CA LYS A 138 -7.53 -22.18 35.44
C LYS A 138 -6.57 -23.23 35.98
N ALA A 139 -5.33 -22.83 36.29
CA ALA A 139 -4.38 -23.71 36.95
C ALA A 139 -4.70 -23.79 38.44
N THR A 140 -5.06 -24.97 38.91
CA THR A 140 -5.12 -25.32 40.31
C THR A 140 -3.72 -25.39 40.89
N ASN A 141 -3.60 -24.73 42.02
CA ASN A 141 -2.43 -24.67 42.87
C ASN A 141 -2.08 -26.06 43.42
N SER A 142 -0.83 -26.54 43.23
CA SER A 142 -0.23 -27.53 44.12
C SER A 142 1.23 -27.16 44.34
N ASN A 143 1.49 -26.80 45.60
CA ASN A 143 2.81 -26.58 46.19
C ASN A 143 3.69 -27.86 46.05
N SER A 144 4.89 -27.69 45.56
CA SER A 144 6.09 -28.33 46.09
C SER A 144 7.33 -27.71 45.43
N CYS A 145 7.88 -26.73 46.11
CA CYS A 145 9.20 -26.22 45.84
C CYS A 145 10.20 -27.09 46.58
N LEU A 146 10.92 -27.93 45.88
CA LEU A 146 12.11 -28.61 46.38
C LEU A 146 13.35 -27.93 45.81
N LEU A 147 13.94 -27.12 46.63
CA LEU A 147 15.24 -26.51 46.44
C LEU A 147 16.34 -27.61 46.46
N TYR A 148 16.89 -27.89 45.32
CA TYR A 148 18.13 -28.68 45.22
C TYR A 148 19.31 -27.71 45.11
N THR A 149 19.99 -27.52 46.23
CA THR A 149 21.34 -26.90 46.27
C THR A 149 22.38 -28.00 46.20
N SER A 150 23.03 -28.13 45.05
CA SER A 150 24.24 -28.97 44.95
C SER A 150 25.46 -28.15 45.39
N PRO A 151 26.33 -28.68 46.27
CA PRO A 151 27.55 -27.98 46.66
C PRO A 151 28.60 -28.03 45.54
N SER A 152 29.24 -26.88 45.32
CA SER A 152 30.36 -26.71 44.40
C SER A 152 31.62 -27.43 44.91
N PRO A 153 32.35 -28.22 44.08
CA PRO A 153 33.61 -28.83 44.49
C PRO A 153 34.78 -27.88 44.19
N ARG A 154 34.98 -26.92 45.06
CA ARG A 154 36.26 -26.17 45.15
C ARG A 154 36.47 -25.73 46.56
N ASP A 155 37.13 -26.55 47.33
CA ASP A 155 38.00 -26.19 48.43
C ASP A 155 38.76 -27.45 48.88
N LYS A 156 39.93 -27.58 48.32
CA LYS A 156 41.13 -28.22 48.93
C LYS A 156 42.35 -27.64 48.23
#